data_28dce03ca7926dc7f14c313a695626a1
#
_entry.id   28dce03ca7926dc7f14c313a695626a1
#
_cell.length_a   1.000
_cell.length_b   1.000
_cell.length_c   1.000
_cell.angle_alpha   90.00
_cell.angle_beta   90.00
_cell.angle_gamma   90.00
#
_symmetry.space_group_name_H-M   'P 1'
#
loop_
_entity.id
_entity.type
_entity.pdbx_description
1 polymer ?
#
loop_
_entity_poly.entity_id
_entity_poly.type
_entity_poly.pdbx_seq_one_letter_code
_entity_poly.pdbx_strand_id
1 'polypeptide(L)'
;TAGLHFSKHLMKRLEIKGINFSEVTLHVGLGSFYPVEVEDLSKHKMDSERVIIEGDSAAIINKGLANKKRICAVGTTVMRAIESSVSSMGTLNEYDGWTNKFIFPPYDFSIANSMITNFHMPKSTLLMMTSAFLGNDFIKKAYEEAIKEKYNFFSYGDSMPVSYTHLTLPTSTHG
;
A
#
# COMPACT_ATOMS: atom_id res chain seq x y z
N THR A 1 0.65 5.10 -10.26
CA THR A 1 0.73 4.44 -11.60
C THR A 1 0.15 3.03 -11.61
N ALA A 2 0.15 2.29 -10.51
CA ALA A 2 -0.50 0.97 -10.43
C ALA A 2 -1.99 1.03 -10.81
N GLY A 3 -2.68 2.12 -10.49
CA GLY A 3 -4.08 2.34 -10.87
C GLY A 3 -4.32 2.42 -12.38
N LEU A 4 -3.31 2.73 -13.18
CA LEU A 4 -3.42 2.79 -14.64
C LEU A 4 -3.68 1.42 -15.30
N HIS A 5 -3.37 0.32 -14.60
CA HIS A 5 -3.72 -1.04 -15.05
C HIS A 5 -5.23 -1.31 -14.96
N PHE A 6 -5.97 -0.50 -14.20
CA PHE A 6 -7.42 -0.65 -14.01
C PHE A 6 -8.19 0.17 -15.05
N SER A 7 -8.35 -0.39 -16.25
CA SER A 7 -9.22 0.21 -17.26
C SER A 7 -10.69 0.19 -16.81
N LYS A 8 -11.50 1.12 -17.34
CA LYS A 8 -12.96 1.12 -17.08
C LYS A 8 -13.61 -0.23 -17.39
N HIS A 9 -13.15 -0.91 -18.44
CA HIS A 9 -13.64 -2.23 -18.79
C HIS A 9 -13.28 -3.29 -17.73
N LEU A 10 -12.04 -3.30 -17.24
CA LEU A 10 -11.62 -4.20 -16.16
C LEU A 10 -12.41 -3.95 -14.88
N MET A 11 -12.52 -2.68 -14.48
CA MET A 11 -13.28 -2.29 -13.28
C MET A 11 -14.73 -2.79 -13.38
N LYS A 12 -15.41 -2.57 -14.52
CA LYS A 12 -16.77 -3.05 -14.74
C LYS A 12 -16.89 -4.57 -14.62
N ARG A 13 -15.96 -5.32 -15.18
CA ARG A 13 -15.92 -6.79 -15.05
C ARG A 13 -15.74 -7.26 -13.61
N LEU A 14 -14.93 -6.54 -12.83
CA LEU A 14 -14.71 -6.83 -11.41
C LEU A 14 -15.94 -6.48 -10.57
N GLU A 15 -16.62 -5.38 -10.86
CA GLU A 15 -17.89 -5.02 -10.21
C GLU A 15 -18.95 -6.10 -10.41
N ILE A 16 -19.09 -6.62 -11.63
CA ILE A 16 -20.02 -7.73 -11.94
C ILE A 16 -19.69 -8.99 -11.11
N LYS A 17 -18.42 -9.17 -10.74
CA LYS A 17 -17.97 -10.25 -9.85
C LYS A 17 -18.13 -9.93 -8.35
N GLY A 18 -18.71 -8.78 -8.01
CA GLY A 18 -18.97 -8.38 -6.65
C GLY A 18 -17.80 -7.63 -5.96
N ILE A 19 -16.82 -7.16 -6.73
CA ILE A 19 -15.74 -6.31 -6.19
C ILE A 19 -16.27 -4.88 -6.10
N ASN A 20 -16.16 -4.28 -4.91
CA ASN A 20 -16.46 -2.87 -4.69
C ASN A 20 -15.19 -2.03 -4.83
N PHE A 21 -15.33 -0.86 -5.43
CA PHE A 21 -14.27 0.11 -5.56
C PHE A 21 -14.54 1.30 -4.63
N SER A 22 -13.46 1.85 -4.09
CA SER A 22 -13.45 3.05 -3.29
C SER A 22 -12.24 3.88 -3.68
N GLU A 23 -12.38 5.18 -3.70
CA GLU A 23 -11.35 6.10 -4.16
C GLU A 23 -10.82 6.95 -3.00
N VAL A 24 -9.52 7.19 -3.02
CA VAL A 24 -8.85 8.15 -2.15
C VAL A 24 -7.94 9.03 -3.00
N THR A 25 -7.72 10.27 -2.57
CA THR A 25 -6.85 11.21 -3.28
C THR A 25 -5.63 11.54 -2.45
N LEU A 26 -4.46 11.43 -3.06
CA LEU A 26 -3.20 11.93 -2.52
C LEU A 26 -2.54 12.83 -3.55
N HIS A 27 -2.25 14.08 -3.16
CA HIS A 27 -1.47 15.01 -3.97
C HIS A 27 0.02 14.74 -3.77
N VAL A 28 0.58 13.89 -4.63
CA VAL A 28 1.95 13.41 -4.52
C VAL A 28 2.95 14.49 -4.93
N GLY A 29 3.89 14.81 -4.02
CA GLY A 29 5.01 15.69 -4.30
C GLY A 29 6.23 14.95 -4.85
N LEU A 30 7.21 15.70 -5.35
CA LEU A 30 8.45 15.14 -5.89
C LEU A 30 9.29 14.42 -4.82
N GLY A 31 9.20 14.85 -3.56
CA GLY A 31 9.94 14.27 -2.44
C GLY A 31 9.71 12.77 -2.22
N SER A 32 8.53 12.25 -2.62
CA SER A 32 8.23 10.81 -2.54
C SER A 32 9.12 9.95 -3.43
N PHE A 33 9.75 10.53 -4.44
CA PHE A 33 10.60 9.83 -5.40
C PHE A 33 12.10 9.99 -5.13
N TYR A 34 12.48 10.82 -4.14
CA TYR A 34 13.88 10.97 -3.78
C TYR A 34 14.40 9.72 -3.05
N PRO A 35 15.65 9.31 -3.30
CA PRO A 35 16.29 8.23 -2.59
C PRO A 35 16.38 8.54 -1.10
N VAL A 36 16.26 7.50 -0.28
CA VAL A 36 16.57 7.58 1.15
C VAL A 36 18.08 7.52 1.30
N GLU A 37 18.68 8.62 1.78
CA GLU A 37 20.14 8.78 1.91
C GLU A 37 20.64 8.56 3.33
N VAL A 38 19.75 8.37 4.30
CA VAL A 38 20.08 8.16 5.71
C VAL A 38 20.22 6.67 6.02
N GLU A 39 21.22 6.32 6.84
CA GLU A 39 21.38 4.94 7.33
C GLU A 39 20.30 4.58 8.35
N ASP A 40 19.94 5.51 9.21
CA ASP A 40 18.87 5.37 10.17
C ASP A 40 17.55 5.89 9.57
N LEU A 41 16.69 4.97 9.14
CA LEU A 41 15.43 5.29 8.48
C LEU A 41 14.51 6.18 9.32
N SER A 42 14.60 6.13 10.64
CA SER A 42 13.80 6.98 11.53
C SER A 42 14.12 8.48 11.38
N LYS A 43 15.28 8.80 10.83
CA LYS A 43 15.74 10.18 10.58
C LYS A 43 15.34 10.73 9.21
N HIS A 44 14.81 9.86 8.32
CA HIS A 44 14.32 10.32 7.04
C HIS A 44 13.04 11.14 7.21
N LYS A 45 13.01 12.32 6.59
CA LYS A 45 11.84 13.22 6.61
C LYS A 45 11.14 13.14 5.25
N MET A 46 9.87 12.77 5.27
CA MET A 46 9.00 12.86 4.12
C MET A 46 8.45 14.27 3.98
N ASP A 47 8.33 14.74 2.74
CA ASP A 47 7.54 15.93 2.46
C ASP A 47 6.08 15.70 2.80
N SER A 48 5.40 16.77 3.25
CA SER A 48 3.97 16.71 3.53
C SER A 48 3.19 16.70 2.22
N GLU A 49 2.23 15.80 2.13
CA GLU A 49 1.32 15.65 0.98
C GLU A 49 -0.12 15.65 1.44
N ARG A 50 -1.00 16.29 0.66
CA ARG A 50 -2.42 16.36 1.01
C ARG A 50 -3.13 15.07 0.68
N VAL A 51 -3.88 14.54 1.65
CA VAL A 51 -4.72 13.34 1.55
C VAL A 51 -6.17 13.75 1.68
N ILE A 52 -7.02 13.21 0.80
CA ILE A 52 -8.47 13.38 0.89
C ILE A 52 -9.10 11.98 0.82
N ILE A 53 -9.91 11.66 1.83
CA ILE A 53 -10.73 10.46 1.91
C ILE A 53 -12.15 10.92 2.21
N GLU A 54 -13.03 10.76 1.23
CA GLU A 54 -14.43 11.11 1.37
C GLU A 54 -15.15 10.13 2.32
N GLY A 55 -16.20 10.62 3.00
CA GLY A 55 -16.95 9.82 3.95
C GLY A 55 -17.53 8.54 3.35
N ASP A 56 -18.03 8.59 2.12
CA ASP A 56 -18.56 7.42 1.41
C ASP A 56 -17.45 6.38 1.14
N SER A 57 -16.25 6.82 0.79
CA SER A 57 -15.09 5.96 0.62
C SER A 57 -14.70 5.26 1.92
N ALA A 58 -14.63 6.00 3.00
CA ALA A 58 -14.36 5.46 4.34
C ALA A 58 -15.43 4.43 4.75
N ALA A 59 -16.71 4.73 4.50
CA ALA A 59 -17.83 3.84 4.84
C ALA A 59 -17.75 2.49 4.08
N ILE A 60 -17.42 2.52 2.78
CA ILE A 60 -17.25 1.30 1.96
C ILE A 60 -16.12 0.43 2.52
N ILE A 61 -14.98 1.04 2.84
CA ILE A 61 -13.80 0.33 3.37
C ILE A 61 -14.12 -0.25 4.74
N ASN A 62 -14.71 0.53 5.64
CA ASN A 62 -15.08 0.09 7.00
C ASN A 62 -16.12 -1.05 6.97
N LYS A 63 -17.07 -1.01 6.05
CA LYS A 63 -18.00 -2.12 5.82
C LYS A 63 -17.26 -3.40 5.41
N GLY A 64 -16.26 -3.26 4.55
CA GLY A 64 -15.38 -4.36 4.16
C GLY A 64 -14.63 -4.96 5.36
N LEU A 65 -14.02 -4.11 6.19
CA LEU A 65 -13.32 -4.51 7.42
C LEU A 65 -14.24 -5.24 8.39
N ALA A 66 -15.42 -4.68 8.68
CA ALA A 66 -16.41 -5.26 9.60
C ALA A 66 -16.87 -6.66 9.14
N ASN A 67 -16.96 -6.86 7.82
CA ASN A 67 -17.33 -8.14 7.22
C ASN A 67 -16.12 -9.05 6.90
N LYS A 68 -14.94 -8.75 7.42
CA LYS A 68 -13.70 -9.52 7.23
C LYS A 68 -13.39 -9.77 5.75
N LYS A 69 -13.71 -8.80 4.89
CA LYS A 69 -13.41 -8.85 3.46
C LYS A 69 -11.96 -8.44 3.21
N ARG A 70 -11.43 -8.89 2.08
CA ARG A 70 -10.10 -8.46 1.63
C ARG A 70 -10.16 -7.01 1.17
N ILE A 71 -9.28 -6.19 1.71
CA ILE A 71 -9.07 -4.80 1.29
C ILE A 71 -7.76 -4.75 0.51
N CYS A 72 -7.85 -4.36 -0.75
CA CYS A 72 -6.70 -4.27 -1.64
C CYS A 72 -6.38 -2.80 -1.96
N ALA A 73 -5.23 -2.32 -1.53
CA ALA A 73 -4.74 -1.01 -1.91
C ALA A 73 -4.10 -1.09 -3.30
N VAL A 74 -4.61 -0.32 -4.26
CA VAL A 74 -4.03 -0.23 -5.60
C VAL A 74 -3.10 0.98 -5.65
N GLY A 75 -1.81 0.71 -5.48
CA GLY A 75 -0.73 1.68 -5.40
C GLY A 75 -0.26 1.95 -3.97
N THR A 76 1.06 2.19 -3.85
CA THR A 76 1.69 2.62 -2.58
C THR A 76 1.12 3.95 -2.08
N THR A 77 0.70 4.82 -2.99
CA THR A 77 0.00 6.09 -2.71
C THR A 77 -1.26 5.85 -1.90
N VAL A 78 -2.11 4.91 -2.32
CA VAL A 78 -3.35 4.55 -1.62
C VAL A 78 -3.01 3.95 -0.25
N MET A 79 -2.05 3.03 -0.19
CA MET A 79 -1.62 2.44 1.08
C MET A 79 -1.20 3.52 2.09
N ARG A 80 -0.38 4.49 1.69
CA ARG A 80 0.06 5.57 2.57
C ARG A 80 -1.11 6.46 3.00
N ALA A 81 -2.02 6.78 2.08
CA ALA A 81 -3.18 7.61 2.38
C ALA A 81 -4.07 6.96 3.46
N ILE A 82 -4.45 5.69 3.28
CA ILE A 82 -5.32 5.01 4.24
C ILE A 82 -4.63 4.79 5.59
N GLU A 83 -3.35 4.41 5.62
CA GLU A 83 -2.59 4.23 6.85
C GLU A 83 -2.32 5.56 7.60
N SER A 84 -2.40 6.70 6.90
CA SER A 84 -2.31 8.03 7.52
C SER A 84 -3.62 8.46 8.20
N SER A 85 -4.72 7.83 7.88
CA SER A 85 -6.08 8.24 8.27
C SER A 85 -6.77 7.23 9.19
N VAL A 86 -6.02 6.26 9.72
CA VAL A 86 -6.53 5.22 10.62
C VAL A 86 -6.88 5.83 11.97
N SER A 87 -8.11 5.56 12.43
CA SER A 87 -8.55 5.92 13.77
C SER A 87 -7.92 5.04 14.85
N SER A 88 -8.02 5.46 16.11
CA SER A 88 -7.60 4.64 17.27
C SER A 88 -8.36 3.30 17.39
N MET A 89 -9.50 3.18 16.72
CA MET A 89 -10.32 1.96 16.68
C MET A 89 -9.95 1.04 15.50
N GLY A 90 -8.94 1.37 14.70
CA GLY A 90 -8.55 0.58 13.53
C GLY A 90 -9.50 0.70 12.34
N THR A 91 -10.33 1.73 12.30
CA THR A 91 -11.22 2.06 11.17
C THR A 91 -10.71 3.28 10.42
N LEU A 92 -11.25 3.49 9.22
CA LEU A 92 -10.92 4.65 8.42
C LEU A 92 -11.93 5.77 8.68
N ASN A 93 -11.44 6.99 8.88
CA ASN A 93 -12.28 8.18 8.97
C ASN A 93 -12.29 8.95 7.66
N GLU A 94 -13.35 9.74 7.45
CA GLU A 94 -13.28 10.86 6.52
C GLU A 94 -12.07 11.74 6.89
N TYR A 95 -11.30 12.16 5.90
CA TYR A 95 -10.07 12.88 6.15
C TYR A 95 -9.78 13.87 5.03
N ASP A 96 -9.52 15.10 5.37
CA ASP A 96 -8.91 16.11 4.50
C ASP A 96 -7.78 16.79 5.28
N GLY A 97 -6.56 16.40 4.97
CA GLY A 97 -5.41 16.88 5.73
C GLY A 97 -4.08 16.52 5.07
N TRP A 98 -3.01 16.68 5.83
CA TRP A 98 -1.65 16.49 5.35
C TRP A 98 -1.00 15.29 6.02
N THR A 99 -0.19 14.54 5.27
CA THR A 99 0.60 13.45 5.80
C THR A 99 2.06 13.58 5.37
N ASN A 100 2.96 13.34 6.32
CA ASN A 100 4.37 13.12 6.10
C ASN A 100 4.78 11.70 6.54
N LYS A 101 3.81 10.80 6.58
CA LYS A 101 4.04 9.43 7.07
C LYS A 101 5.02 8.70 6.18
N PHE A 102 6.11 8.24 6.79
CA PHE A 102 7.07 7.34 6.20
C PHE A 102 6.88 5.93 6.77
N ILE A 103 6.55 4.97 5.90
CA ILE A 103 6.32 3.59 6.27
C ILE A 103 7.53 2.76 5.86
N PHE A 104 8.17 2.13 6.83
CA PHE A 104 9.33 1.26 6.65
C PHE A 104 9.29 0.11 7.68
N PRO A 105 10.02 -0.99 7.46
CA PRO A 105 10.02 -2.12 8.40
C PRO A 105 10.66 -1.78 9.76
N PRO A 106 10.09 -2.30 10.90
CA PRO A 106 8.84 -3.04 11.00
C PRO A 106 7.63 -2.12 11.02
N TYR A 107 6.53 -2.50 10.38
CA TYR A 107 5.27 -1.74 10.40
C TYR A 107 4.07 -2.68 10.32
N ASP A 108 3.07 -2.45 11.19
CA ASP A 108 1.82 -3.19 11.21
C ASP A 108 0.74 -2.42 10.46
N PHE A 109 0.28 -2.97 9.35
CA PHE A 109 -0.77 -2.36 8.53
C PHE A 109 -2.14 -2.62 9.12
N SER A 110 -2.96 -1.57 9.18
CA SER A 110 -4.25 -1.60 9.89
C SER A 110 -5.43 -1.87 8.97
N ILE A 111 -5.39 -1.42 7.72
CA ILE A 111 -6.56 -1.40 6.82
C ILE A 111 -6.43 -2.44 5.72
N ALA A 112 -5.43 -2.31 4.85
CA ALA A 112 -5.28 -3.19 3.70
C ALA A 112 -4.50 -4.45 4.06
N ASN A 113 -4.98 -5.59 3.56
CA ASN A 113 -4.32 -6.89 3.69
C ASN A 113 -3.82 -7.43 2.35
N SER A 114 -3.98 -6.65 1.29
CA SER A 114 -3.38 -6.89 -0.02
C SER A 114 -3.08 -5.57 -0.72
N MET A 115 -2.16 -5.60 -1.66
CA MET A 115 -1.75 -4.43 -2.42
C MET A 115 -1.42 -4.82 -3.85
N ILE A 116 -1.67 -3.90 -4.79
CA ILE A 116 -1.13 -3.98 -6.15
C ILE A 116 -0.17 -2.81 -6.32
N THR A 117 1.05 -3.09 -6.69
CA THR A 117 2.09 -2.06 -6.81
C THR A 117 3.00 -2.31 -8.01
N ASN A 118 3.55 -1.23 -8.59
CA ASN A 118 4.63 -1.34 -9.57
C ASN A 118 5.93 -1.76 -8.88
N PHE A 119 6.94 -2.12 -9.68
CA PHE A 119 8.29 -2.32 -9.19
C PHE A 119 8.97 -0.97 -8.98
N HIS A 120 9.59 -0.78 -7.82
CA HIS A 120 10.14 0.50 -7.37
C HIS A 120 11.67 0.53 -7.46
N MET A 121 12.23 1.75 -7.49
CA MET A 121 13.67 1.98 -7.48
C MET A 121 14.31 1.55 -6.16
N PRO A 122 15.55 1.05 -6.20
CA PRO A 122 16.34 0.83 -4.99
C PRO A 122 16.40 2.09 -4.11
N LYS A 123 16.42 1.90 -2.79
CA LYS A 123 16.47 2.97 -1.78
C LYS A 123 15.30 3.97 -1.82
N SER A 124 14.24 3.71 -2.57
CA SER A 124 13.06 4.58 -2.56
C SER A 124 12.18 4.33 -1.32
N THR A 125 11.49 5.39 -0.88
CA THR A 125 10.48 5.28 0.19
C THR A 125 9.37 4.28 -0.17
N LEU A 126 9.07 4.14 -1.46
CA LEU A 126 8.06 3.22 -1.98
C LEU A 126 8.50 1.75 -1.83
N LEU A 127 9.78 1.46 -2.10
CA LEU A 127 10.34 0.13 -1.87
C LEU A 127 10.36 -0.22 -0.37
N MET A 128 10.67 0.76 0.50
CA MET A 128 10.65 0.57 1.96
C MET A 128 9.25 0.19 2.44
N MET A 129 8.21 0.87 1.98
CA MET A 129 6.82 0.52 2.29
C MET A 129 6.45 -0.88 1.82
N THR A 130 6.83 -1.24 0.58
CA THR A 130 6.55 -2.56 0.03
C THR A 130 7.29 -3.65 0.82
N SER A 131 8.52 -3.37 1.26
CA SER A 131 9.30 -4.25 2.13
C SER A 131 8.68 -4.39 3.53
N ALA A 132 8.11 -3.32 4.07
CA ALA A 132 7.37 -3.38 5.33
C ALA A 132 6.12 -4.28 5.22
N PHE A 133 5.49 -4.32 4.04
CA PHE A 133 4.30 -5.11 3.78
C PHE A 133 4.59 -6.60 3.55
N LEU A 134 5.67 -6.93 2.87
CA LEU A 134 5.98 -8.30 2.42
C LEU A 134 7.15 -8.97 3.15
N GLY A 135 7.99 -8.18 3.79
CA GLY A 135 9.29 -8.63 4.27
C GLY A 135 10.40 -8.57 3.20
N ASN A 136 11.62 -8.28 3.66
CA ASN A 136 12.76 -8.05 2.78
C ASN A 136 13.12 -9.26 1.93
N ASP A 137 13.07 -10.47 2.49
CA ASP A 137 13.46 -11.70 1.78
C ASP A 137 12.49 -11.99 0.62
N PHE A 138 11.20 -11.76 0.82
CA PHE A 138 10.21 -11.97 -0.22
C PHE A 138 10.36 -10.94 -1.34
N ILE A 139 10.54 -9.66 -0.99
CA ILE A 139 10.77 -8.59 -1.96
C ILE A 139 12.01 -8.90 -2.81
N LYS A 140 13.11 -9.30 -2.19
CA LYS A 140 14.33 -9.66 -2.92
C LYS A 140 14.07 -10.74 -3.96
N LYS A 141 13.43 -11.84 -3.56
CA LYS A 141 13.07 -12.93 -4.48
C LYS A 141 12.14 -12.50 -5.60
N ALA A 142 11.13 -11.68 -5.28
CA ALA A 142 10.19 -11.17 -6.29
C ALA A 142 10.89 -10.29 -7.33
N TYR A 143 11.83 -9.45 -6.90
CA TYR A 143 12.60 -8.59 -7.79
C TYR A 143 13.62 -9.37 -8.63
N GLU A 144 14.29 -10.36 -8.04
CA GLU A 144 15.19 -11.27 -8.77
C GLU A 144 14.43 -11.99 -9.90
N GLU A 145 13.24 -12.52 -9.61
CA GLU A 145 12.39 -13.17 -10.62
C GLU A 145 11.89 -12.17 -11.68
N ALA A 146 11.47 -10.98 -11.27
CA ALA A 146 11.03 -9.95 -12.20
C ALA A 146 12.13 -9.52 -13.18
N ILE A 147 13.37 -9.40 -12.70
CA ILE A 147 14.53 -9.08 -13.54
C ILE A 147 14.80 -10.22 -14.53
N LYS A 148 14.79 -11.46 -14.05
CA LYS A 148 15.00 -12.65 -14.87
C LYS A 148 13.96 -12.78 -15.98
N GLU A 149 12.70 -12.55 -15.65
CA GLU A 149 11.55 -12.61 -16.58
C GLU A 149 11.36 -11.30 -17.38
N LYS A 150 12.26 -10.32 -17.24
CA LYS A 150 12.28 -9.05 -17.97
C LYS A 150 11.02 -8.20 -17.82
N TYR A 151 10.45 -8.17 -16.62
CA TYR A 151 9.39 -7.24 -16.29
C TYR A 151 9.86 -5.78 -16.40
N ASN A 152 8.94 -4.90 -16.80
CA ASN A 152 9.18 -3.46 -16.87
C ASN A 152 9.06 -2.85 -15.49
N PHE A 153 10.04 -2.02 -15.12
CA PHE A 153 10.11 -1.38 -13.81
C PHE A 153 9.58 0.06 -13.86
N PHE A 154 9.28 0.62 -12.69
CA PHE A 154 8.90 2.00 -12.42
C PHE A 154 7.50 2.39 -12.92
N SER A 155 7.31 3.72 -13.08
CA SER A 155 6.07 4.29 -13.61
C SER A 155 5.79 3.74 -15.02
N TYR A 156 4.52 3.40 -15.27
CA TYR A 156 4.08 2.77 -16.53
C TYR A 156 4.66 1.37 -16.80
N GLY A 157 5.42 0.81 -15.85
CA GLY A 157 5.90 -0.56 -15.91
C GLY A 157 4.85 -1.56 -15.44
N ASP A 158 5.30 -2.80 -15.29
CA ASP A 158 4.46 -3.89 -14.79
C ASP A 158 4.12 -3.71 -13.31
N SER A 159 3.10 -4.41 -12.85
CA SER A 159 2.68 -4.40 -11.46
C SER A 159 2.57 -5.81 -10.90
N MET A 160 2.76 -5.92 -9.59
CA MET A 160 2.61 -7.17 -8.85
C MET A 160 1.47 -7.07 -7.84
N PRO A 161 0.56 -8.05 -7.80
CA PRO A 161 -0.37 -8.20 -6.69
C PRO A 161 0.35 -8.90 -5.54
N VAL A 162 0.21 -8.37 -4.33
CA VAL A 162 0.82 -8.90 -3.13
C VAL A 162 -0.22 -9.02 -2.01
N SER A 163 -0.16 -10.09 -1.26
CA SER A 163 -1.04 -10.31 -0.12
C SER A 163 -0.20 -10.39 1.14
N TYR A 164 -0.63 -9.67 2.17
CA TYR A 164 -0.05 -9.78 3.49
C TYR A 164 -0.40 -11.15 4.07
N THR A 165 0.60 -11.99 4.24
CA THR A 165 0.45 -13.22 4.99
C THR A 165 0.89 -12.95 6.41
N HIS A 166 -0.06 -12.81 7.34
CA HIS A 166 0.26 -12.94 8.75
C HIS A 166 0.90 -14.33 8.93
N LEU A 167 2.19 -14.35 9.19
CA LEU A 167 2.78 -15.46 9.91
C LEU A 167 2.17 -15.41 11.31
N THR A 168 1.08 -16.15 11.53
CA THR A 168 0.68 -16.52 12.87
C THR A 168 1.86 -17.29 13.43
N LEU A 169 2.66 -16.64 14.30
CA LEU A 169 3.62 -17.34 15.12
C LEU A 169 2.83 -18.45 15.84
N PRO A 170 3.28 -19.70 15.77
CA PRO A 170 2.66 -20.73 16.55
C PRO A 170 2.71 -20.28 18.00
N THR A 171 1.54 -20.10 18.63
CA THR A 171 1.43 -19.93 20.05
C THR A 171 2.10 -21.15 20.68
N SER A 172 3.28 -20.95 21.26
CA SER A 172 3.90 -21.97 22.10
C SER A 172 2.98 -22.20 23.28
N THR A 173 2.18 -23.24 23.19
CA THR A 173 1.53 -23.83 24.35
C THR A 173 2.65 -24.41 25.22
N HIS A 174 3.05 -23.67 26.21
CA HIS A 174 3.74 -24.25 27.36
C HIS A 174 2.65 -24.88 28.24
N GLY A 175 2.61 -26.20 28.19
CA GLY A 175 2.02 -27.04 29.23
C GLY A 175 2.93 -27.11 30.46
#